data_bdacd00a883a52933193c151b9a8e1be
#
_entry.id   bdacd00a883a52933193c151b9a8e1be
#
_cell.length_a   1.000
_cell.length_b   1.000
_cell.length_c   1.000
_cell.angle_alpha   90.00
_cell.angle_beta   90.00
_cell.angle_gamma   90.00
#
_symmetry.space_group_name_H-M   'P 1'
#
loop_
_entity.id
_entity.type
_entity.pdbx_description
1 polymer ?
#
loop_
_entity_poly.entity_id
_entity_poly.type
_entity_poly.pdbx_seq_one_letter_code
_entity_poly.pdbx_strand_id
1 'polypeptide(L)'
;MTKVVPAILESSAAECRRKLQTVRQLTDRVQLDIIDGELIENKTVQPQELKPPAGLKVDIHLMVKRPKEYVMPSVKLRPYTVIVQYEGAEHVAEAIEKINANGIRSGIAINPETELGDLGELLASVKHVLIMAYPAGFAGQKLQASVLARVAELRELGFGGEIGLDGGVAADTLKKISAANFDVVNTNSYLFGAESILTRYHEIIEALT
;
A
#
# COMPACT_ATOMS: atom_id res chain seq x y z
N MET A 1 -16.97 -2.33 -5.86
CA MET A 1 -16.10 -1.93 -6.99
C MET A 1 -14.70 -1.70 -6.46
N THR A 2 -13.73 -2.42 -6.99
CA THR A 2 -12.31 -2.34 -6.60
C THR A 2 -11.70 -1.00 -6.98
N LYS A 3 -10.99 -0.35 -6.06
CA LYS A 3 -10.28 0.91 -6.35
C LYS A 3 -8.87 0.62 -6.83
N VAL A 4 -8.50 1.21 -7.96
CA VAL A 4 -7.12 1.18 -8.46
C VAL A 4 -6.34 2.36 -7.89
N VAL A 5 -5.28 2.07 -7.15
CA VAL A 5 -4.45 3.07 -6.48
C VAL A 5 -3.02 2.98 -7.04
N PRO A 6 -2.53 4.01 -7.76
CA PRO A 6 -1.12 4.06 -8.15
C PRO A 6 -0.21 4.05 -6.91
N ALA A 7 0.79 3.16 -6.87
CA ALA A 7 1.81 3.11 -5.84
C ALA A 7 3.12 3.72 -6.37
N ILE A 8 3.72 4.62 -5.61
CA ILE A 8 4.96 5.31 -5.98
C ILE A 8 6.09 4.85 -5.07
N LEU A 9 7.06 4.18 -5.66
CA LEU A 9 8.28 3.70 -5.02
C LEU A 9 9.46 4.36 -5.73
N GLU A 10 9.95 5.48 -5.19
CA GLU A 10 11.00 6.28 -5.82
C GLU A 10 12.04 6.73 -4.80
N SER A 11 13.31 6.71 -5.20
CA SER A 11 14.43 7.25 -4.42
C SER A 11 14.66 8.74 -4.67
N SER A 12 14.13 9.27 -5.77
CA SER A 12 14.27 10.68 -6.17
C SER A 12 13.02 11.48 -5.85
N ALA A 13 13.15 12.55 -5.06
CA ALA A 13 12.06 13.48 -4.78
C ALA A 13 11.53 14.19 -6.05
N ALA A 14 12.36 14.35 -7.08
CA ALA A 14 11.93 14.93 -8.35
C ALA A 14 11.01 13.96 -9.11
N GLU A 15 11.40 12.67 -9.22
CA GLU A 15 10.58 11.64 -9.86
C GLU A 15 9.30 11.38 -9.09
N CYS A 16 9.37 11.33 -7.74
CA CYS A 16 8.18 11.22 -6.91
C CYS A 16 7.19 12.36 -7.21
N ARG A 17 7.65 13.60 -7.26
CA ARG A 17 6.79 14.75 -7.61
C ARG A 17 6.21 14.64 -9.02
N ARG A 18 7.01 14.22 -10.02
CA ARG A 18 6.53 14.02 -11.40
C ARG A 18 5.41 12.98 -11.44
N LYS A 19 5.60 11.82 -10.79
CA LYS A 19 4.57 10.77 -10.72
C LYS A 19 3.31 11.25 -9.98
N LEU A 20 3.45 11.98 -8.88
CA LEU A 20 2.32 12.56 -8.15
C LEU A 20 1.47 13.50 -9.02
N GLN A 21 2.09 14.32 -9.87
CA GLN A 21 1.35 15.18 -10.81
C GLN A 21 0.61 14.36 -11.87
N THR A 22 1.19 13.28 -12.37
CA THR A 22 0.52 12.35 -13.29
C THR A 22 -0.68 11.67 -12.61
N VAL A 23 -0.48 11.12 -11.40
CA VAL A 23 -1.53 10.41 -10.63
C VAL A 23 -2.73 11.32 -10.36
N ARG A 24 -2.50 12.60 -10.02
CA ARG A 24 -3.57 13.56 -9.76
C ARG A 24 -4.54 13.73 -10.93
N GLN A 25 -4.10 13.45 -12.16
CA GLN A 25 -4.93 13.51 -13.36
C GLN A 25 -5.75 12.23 -13.58
N LEU A 26 -5.40 11.14 -12.90
CA LEU A 26 -6.01 9.82 -13.05
C LEU A 26 -7.01 9.50 -11.94
N THR A 27 -6.68 9.86 -10.71
CA THR A 27 -7.41 9.44 -9.51
C THR A 27 -7.23 10.42 -8.36
N ASP A 28 -8.07 10.28 -7.32
CA ASP A 28 -8.00 11.06 -6.08
C ASP A 28 -7.18 10.37 -4.98
N ARG A 29 -6.57 9.18 -5.24
CA ARG A 29 -5.82 8.40 -4.23
C ARG A 29 -4.49 7.87 -4.78
N VAL A 30 -3.47 7.87 -3.95
CA VAL A 30 -2.11 7.39 -4.26
C VAL A 30 -1.51 6.71 -3.03
N GLN A 31 -0.69 5.67 -3.23
CA GLN A 31 0.18 5.13 -2.20
C GLN A 31 1.60 5.64 -2.39
N LEU A 32 2.27 5.98 -1.29
CA LEU A 32 3.69 6.35 -1.24
C LEU A 32 4.43 5.33 -0.39
N ASP A 33 5.40 4.66 -0.98
CA ASP A 33 6.19 3.61 -0.33
C ASP A 33 7.43 4.21 0.31
N ILE A 34 7.53 4.11 1.63
CA ILE A 34 8.62 4.62 2.45
C ILE A 34 9.49 3.46 2.93
N ILE A 35 10.73 3.44 2.45
CA ILE A 35 11.72 2.43 2.82
C ILE A 35 12.95 3.16 3.39
N ASP A 36 13.45 2.70 4.56
CA ASP A 36 14.55 3.34 5.28
C ASP A 36 15.94 2.80 4.91
N GLY A 37 16.01 1.62 4.31
CA GLY A 37 17.25 0.91 4.04
C GLY A 37 17.72 0.02 5.21
N GLU A 38 16.98 -0.01 6.33
CA GLU A 38 17.29 -0.86 7.48
C GLU A 38 16.43 -2.12 7.51
N LEU A 39 15.13 -2.00 7.18
CA LEU A 39 14.24 -3.16 7.10
C LEU A 39 14.44 -3.93 5.80
N ILE A 40 14.63 -3.24 4.72
CA ILE A 40 14.78 -3.77 3.37
C ILE A 40 15.99 -3.07 2.72
N GLU A 41 16.81 -3.81 1.98
CA GLU A 41 17.98 -3.27 1.26
C GLU A 41 17.57 -2.42 0.04
N ASN A 42 16.81 -1.38 0.30
CA ASN A 42 16.36 -0.35 -0.65
C ASN A 42 16.08 0.93 0.13
N LYS A 43 16.03 2.08 -0.54
CA LYS A 43 15.70 3.37 0.10
C LYS A 43 14.87 4.24 -0.83
N THR A 44 13.79 4.81 -0.30
CA THR A 44 12.92 5.73 -1.02
C THR A 44 12.94 7.13 -0.43
N VAL A 45 12.23 8.06 -1.08
CA VAL A 45 12.02 9.43 -0.57
C VAL A 45 11.34 9.37 0.81
N GLN A 46 11.86 10.13 1.76
CA GLN A 46 11.37 10.11 3.13
C GLN A 46 10.19 11.08 3.32
N PRO A 47 9.30 10.87 4.33
CA PRO A 47 8.12 11.70 4.53
C PRO A 47 8.40 13.21 4.58
N GLN A 48 9.53 13.63 5.14
CA GLN A 48 9.91 15.04 5.26
C GLN A 48 10.19 15.71 3.92
N GLU A 49 10.54 14.93 2.89
CA GLU A 49 10.85 15.39 1.54
C GLU A 49 9.62 15.43 0.62
N LEU A 50 8.53 14.80 1.06
CA LEU A 50 7.30 14.67 0.29
C LEU A 50 6.45 15.94 0.34
N LYS A 51 5.84 16.28 -0.79
CA LYS A 51 4.88 17.38 -0.93
C LYS A 51 3.73 16.95 -1.85
N PRO A 52 2.81 16.12 -1.35
CA PRO A 52 1.68 15.68 -2.16
C PRO A 52 0.81 16.87 -2.57
N PRO A 53 0.25 16.87 -3.79
CA PRO A 53 -0.70 17.87 -4.23
C PRO A 53 -1.96 17.92 -3.34
N ALA A 54 -2.49 19.11 -3.13
CA ALA A 54 -3.74 19.27 -2.37
C ALA A 54 -4.90 18.53 -3.04
N GLY A 55 -5.78 17.93 -2.23
CA GLY A 55 -6.94 17.18 -2.69
C GLY A 55 -6.68 15.72 -3.06
N LEU A 56 -5.41 15.28 -3.06
CA LEU A 56 -5.05 13.88 -3.26
C LEU A 56 -5.03 13.15 -1.91
N LYS A 57 -5.78 12.06 -1.80
CA LYS A 57 -5.71 11.15 -0.66
C LYS A 57 -4.43 10.34 -0.74
N VAL A 58 -3.63 10.39 0.30
CA VAL A 58 -2.32 9.73 0.34
C VAL A 58 -2.34 8.59 1.36
N ASP A 59 -2.07 7.38 0.90
CA ASP A 59 -1.70 6.28 1.76
C ASP A 59 -0.18 6.26 1.89
N ILE A 60 0.34 6.17 3.10
CA ILE A 60 1.77 6.04 3.37
C ILE A 60 2.03 4.62 3.83
N HIS A 61 2.77 3.85 3.05
CA HIS A 61 3.19 2.50 3.42
C HIS A 61 4.61 2.54 3.97
N LEU A 62 4.74 2.24 5.26
CA LEU A 62 5.98 2.27 6.01
C LEU A 62 6.63 0.88 6.04
N MET A 63 7.58 0.66 5.16
CA MET A 63 8.50 -0.49 5.14
C MET A 63 9.81 -0.11 5.84
N VAL A 64 9.72 0.15 7.15
CA VAL A 64 10.82 0.72 7.95
C VAL A 64 11.03 -0.07 9.23
N LYS A 65 12.28 -0.14 9.70
CA LYS A 65 12.65 -0.91 10.89
C LYS A 65 11.97 -0.40 12.16
N ARG A 66 11.90 0.92 12.34
CA ARG A 66 11.33 1.58 13.51
C ARG A 66 10.15 2.48 13.15
N PRO A 67 8.96 1.91 12.82
CA PRO A 67 7.83 2.68 12.30
C PRO A 67 7.34 3.78 13.22
N LYS A 68 7.47 3.63 14.54
CA LYS A 68 7.11 4.64 15.55
C LYS A 68 7.79 5.99 15.34
N GLU A 69 9.02 6.00 14.80
CA GLU A 69 9.78 7.21 14.48
C GLU A 69 9.21 7.94 13.24
N TYR A 70 8.60 7.18 12.32
CA TYR A 70 8.01 7.67 11.07
C TYR A 70 6.57 8.18 11.21
N VAL A 71 5.88 7.87 12.33
CA VAL A 71 4.49 8.28 12.52
C VAL A 71 4.33 9.79 12.43
N MET A 72 5.06 10.57 13.24
CA MET A 72 4.88 12.04 13.26
C MET A 72 5.30 12.72 11.96
N PRO A 73 6.41 12.35 11.30
CA PRO A 73 6.71 12.83 9.95
C PRO A 73 5.59 12.55 8.94
N SER A 74 4.98 11.36 9.01
CA SER A 74 3.86 10.97 8.13
C SER A 74 2.58 11.76 8.43
N VAL A 75 2.20 11.90 9.70
CA VAL A 75 1.01 12.65 10.14
C VAL A 75 1.03 14.10 9.66
N LYS A 76 2.20 14.74 9.58
CA LYS A 76 2.34 16.11 9.06
C LYS A 76 1.89 16.26 7.61
N LEU A 77 1.91 15.19 6.83
CA LEU A 77 1.43 15.16 5.45
C LEU A 77 -0.11 15.05 5.37
N ARG A 78 -0.80 14.89 6.50
CA ARG A 78 -2.25 14.65 6.60
C ARG A 78 -2.70 13.49 5.69
N PRO A 79 -2.11 12.28 5.86
CA PRO A 79 -2.40 11.16 5.00
C PRO A 79 -3.84 10.66 5.21
N TYR A 80 -4.36 9.96 4.21
CA TYR A 80 -5.62 9.26 4.32
C TYR A 80 -5.47 7.99 5.17
N THR A 81 -4.36 7.26 4.98
CA THR A 81 -4.00 6.08 5.79
C THR A 81 -2.49 6.05 6.01
N VAL A 82 -2.03 5.59 7.18
CA VAL A 82 -0.64 5.16 7.39
C VAL A 82 -0.66 3.66 7.62
N ILE A 83 0.06 2.92 6.78
CA ILE A 83 0.12 1.46 6.77
C ILE A 83 1.51 1.06 7.24
N VAL A 84 1.59 0.17 8.23
CA VAL A 84 2.86 -0.30 8.80
C VAL A 84 3.11 -1.72 8.33
N GLN A 85 4.32 -1.99 7.80
CA GLN A 85 4.73 -3.36 7.49
C GLN A 85 4.84 -4.15 8.79
N TYR A 86 4.25 -5.36 8.80
CA TYR A 86 4.24 -6.21 10.00
C TYR A 86 5.57 -6.88 10.24
N GLU A 87 6.13 -7.50 9.19
CA GLU A 87 7.30 -8.34 9.31
C GLU A 87 8.58 -7.53 9.48
N GLY A 88 9.39 -7.92 10.45
CA GLY A 88 10.71 -7.35 10.70
C GLY A 88 10.71 -5.94 11.30
N ALA A 89 9.59 -5.25 11.35
CA ALA A 89 9.47 -3.94 12.01
C ALA A 89 9.36 -4.09 13.53
N GLU A 90 9.90 -3.11 14.25
CA GLU A 90 9.88 -3.07 15.71
C GLU A 90 8.66 -2.29 16.21
N HIS A 91 8.06 -2.73 17.31
CA HIS A 91 6.99 -1.99 18.00
C HIS A 91 5.79 -1.60 17.09
N VAL A 92 5.33 -2.53 16.24
CA VAL A 92 4.23 -2.30 15.29
C VAL A 92 2.95 -1.84 16.00
N ALA A 93 2.57 -2.50 17.10
CA ALA A 93 1.38 -2.15 17.89
C ALA A 93 1.43 -0.70 18.38
N GLU A 94 2.56 -0.28 18.96
CA GLU A 94 2.76 1.09 19.46
C GLU A 94 2.70 2.13 18.32
N ALA A 95 3.20 1.77 17.13
CA ALA A 95 3.10 2.64 15.96
C ALA A 95 1.64 2.81 15.51
N ILE A 96 0.85 1.73 15.46
CA ILE A 96 -0.56 1.74 15.13
C ILE A 96 -1.36 2.57 16.15
N GLU A 97 -1.12 2.37 17.44
CA GLU A 97 -1.75 3.17 18.50
C GLU A 97 -1.45 4.67 18.34
N LYS A 98 -0.18 5.01 18.05
CA LYS A 98 0.24 6.39 17.83
C LYS A 98 -0.41 7.02 16.59
N ILE A 99 -0.59 6.25 15.50
CA ILE A 99 -1.32 6.70 14.30
C ILE A 99 -2.78 7.01 14.66
N ASN A 100 -3.45 6.07 15.34
CA ASN A 100 -4.84 6.21 15.76
C ASN A 100 -5.05 7.39 16.71
N ALA A 101 -4.14 7.59 17.68
CA ALA A 101 -4.17 8.72 18.62
C ALA A 101 -4.04 10.09 17.93
N ASN A 102 -3.49 10.15 16.73
CA ASN A 102 -3.44 11.37 15.90
C ASN A 102 -4.64 11.52 14.94
N GLY A 103 -5.68 10.67 15.07
CA GLY A 103 -6.90 10.75 14.26
C GLY A 103 -6.70 10.31 12.79
N ILE A 104 -5.62 9.60 12.48
CA ILE A 104 -5.32 9.07 11.15
C ILE A 104 -5.75 7.60 11.08
N ARG A 105 -6.28 7.18 9.94
CA ARG A 105 -6.56 5.75 9.68
C ARG A 105 -5.25 4.96 9.72
N SER A 106 -5.19 3.92 10.54
CA SER A 106 -4.08 2.97 10.52
C SER A 106 -4.37 1.78 9.62
N GLY A 107 -3.32 1.23 9.05
CA GLY A 107 -3.31 -0.03 8.34
C GLY A 107 -2.11 -0.89 8.75
N ILE A 108 -2.19 -2.17 8.41
CA ILE A 108 -1.10 -3.12 8.53
C ILE A 108 -0.85 -3.78 7.17
N ALA A 109 0.40 -3.87 6.77
CA ALA A 109 0.80 -4.60 5.57
C ALA A 109 1.42 -5.94 5.98
N ILE A 110 1.08 -7.00 5.26
CA ILE A 110 1.53 -8.37 5.53
C ILE A 110 2.09 -9.04 4.29
N ASN A 111 3.15 -9.80 4.47
CA ASN A 111 3.74 -10.65 3.42
C ASN A 111 2.84 -11.88 3.11
N PRO A 112 3.02 -12.53 1.96
CA PRO A 112 2.21 -13.69 1.58
C PRO A 112 2.23 -14.84 2.60
N GLU A 113 3.36 -15.04 3.26
CA GLU A 113 3.60 -16.15 4.18
C GLU A 113 3.11 -15.91 5.61
N THR A 114 2.72 -14.68 5.95
CA THR A 114 2.31 -14.30 7.31
C THR A 114 0.98 -14.97 7.68
N GLU A 115 0.99 -15.70 8.77
CA GLU A 115 -0.24 -16.30 9.30
C GLU A 115 -1.17 -15.21 9.84
N LEU A 116 -2.44 -15.21 9.41
CA LEU A 116 -3.40 -14.17 9.82
C LEU A 116 -3.70 -14.22 11.34
N GLY A 117 -3.56 -15.41 11.94
CA GLY A 117 -3.70 -15.59 13.39
C GLY A 117 -2.66 -14.82 14.20
N ASP A 118 -1.48 -14.57 13.65
CA ASP A 118 -0.41 -13.81 14.31
C ASP A 118 -0.73 -12.34 14.47
N LEU A 119 -1.68 -11.82 13.67
CA LEU A 119 -2.11 -10.42 13.75
C LEU A 119 -2.95 -10.15 15.01
N GLY A 120 -3.64 -11.18 15.55
CA GLY A 120 -4.35 -11.10 16.81
C GLY A 120 -5.19 -9.82 16.97
N GLU A 121 -4.98 -9.11 18.08
CA GLU A 121 -5.68 -7.86 18.41
C GLU A 121 -5.37 -6.70 17.45
N LEU A 122 -4.26 -6.77 16.68
CA LEU A 122 -3.93 -5.73 15.71
C LEU A 122 -5.01 -5.56 14.65
N LEU A 123 -5.66 -6.66 14.21
CA LEU A 123 -6.78 -6.59 13.25
C LEU A 123 -7.92 -5.71 13.75
N ALA A 124 -8.25 -5.75 15.04
CA ALA A 124 -9.28 -4.91 15.62
C ALA A 124 -8.89 -3.42 15.69
N SER A 125 -7.58 -3.15 15.70
CA SER A 125 -7.01 -1.80 15.85
C SER A 125 -6.82 -1.05 14.54
N VAL A 126 -6.87 -1.75 13.38
CA VAL A 126 -6.62 -1.16 12.05
C VAL A 126 -7.89 -1.04 11.21
N LYS A 127 -7.86 -0.16 10.22
CA LYS A 127 -8.95 0.06 9.25
C LYS A 127 -8.57 -0.41 7.84
N HIS A 128 -7.33 -0.84 7.63
CA HIS A 128 -6.82 -1.32 6.35
C HIS A 128 -5.85 -2.48 6.58
N VAL A 129 -6.03 -3.57 5.85
CA VAL A 129 -5.04 -4.64 5.71
C VAL A 129 -4.55 -4.64 4.28
N LEU A 130 -3.25 -4.43 4.09
CA LEU A 130 -2.58 -4.45 2.80
C LEU A 130 -1.85 -5.78 2.64
N ILE A 131 -2.28 -6.59 1.68
CA ILE A 131 -1.67 -7.88 1.39
C ILE A 131 -0.62 -7.67 0.32
N MET A 132 0.65 -7.98 0.64
CA MET A 132 1.72 -7.93 -0.33
C MET A 132 1.59 -9.10 -1.30
N ALA A 133 1.67 -8.83 -2.61
CA ALA A 133 1.61 -9.87 -3.65
C ALA A 133 2.85 -10.78 -3.65
N TYR A 134 3.93 -10.32 -3.02
CA TYR A 134 5.25 -10.92 -2.83
C TYR A 134 5.92 -10.21 -1.64
N PRO A 135 7.02 -10.73 -1.06
CA PRO A 135 7.71 -10.04 0.04
C PRO A 135 8.06 -8.59 -0.30
N ALA A 136 7.80 -7.69 0.66
CA ALA A 136 7.93 -6.24 0.48
C ALA A 136 9.34 -5.80 0.04
N GLY A 137 9.44 -4.68 -0.72
CA GLY A 137 10.70 -3.98 -0.98
C GLY A 137 11.03 -3.63 -2.41
N PHE A 138 10.62 -4.40 -3.40
CA PHE A 138 10.94 -4.18 -4.82
C PHE A 138 9.73 -4.38 -5.72
N ALA A 139 9.51 -3.48 -6.67
CA ALA A 139 8.43 -3.58 -7.63
C ALA A 139 8.74 -4.62 -8.74
N GLY A 140 7.68 -5.06 -9.46
CA GLY A 140 7.81 -5.86 -10.68
C GLY A 140 7.96 -7.36 -10.47
N GLN A 141 7.77 -7.87 -9.24
CA GLN A 141 7.76 -9.30 -8.95
C GLN A 141 6.41 -9.95 -9.34
N LYS A 142 6.37 -11.28 -9.39
CA LYS A 142 5.16 -12.05 -9.75
C LYS A 142 4.23 -12.24 -8.56
N LEU A 143 2.92 -12.13 -8.83
CA LEU A 143 1.86 -12.43 -7.88
C LEU A 143 1.98 -13.87 -7.36
N GLN A 144 2.05 -14.04 -6.06
CA GLN A 144 1.87 -15.35 -5.41
C GLN A 144 0.38 -15.68 -5.35
N ALA A 145 -0.02 -16.80 -5.93
CA ALA A 145 -1.44 -17.16 -6.05
C ALA A 145 -2.15 -17.36 -4.70
N SER A 146 -1.41 -17.73 -3.66
CA SER A 146 -1.91 -17.92 -2.29
C SER A 146 -2.56 -16.66 -1.71
N VAL A 147 -2.07 -15.46 -2.08
CA VAL A 147 -2.61 -14.20 -1.53
C VAL A 147 -4.05 -13.92 -1.95
N LEU A 148 -4.52 -14.53 -3.04
CA LEU A 148 -5.88 -14.32 -3.54
C LEU A 148 -6.96 -14.86 -2.58
N ALA A 149 -6.65 -15.90 -1.80
CA ALA A 149 -7.56 -16.46 -0.80
C ALA A 149 -7.64 -15.59 0.48
N ARG A 150 -6.64 -14.75 0.73
CA ARG A 150 -6.54 -13.95 1.96
C ARG A 150 -7.72 -13.01 2.20
N VAL A 151 -8.38 -12.56 1.14
CA VAL A 151 -9.58 -11.71 1.28
C VAL A 151 -10.69 -12.47 2.01
N ALA A 152 -10.98 -13.71 1.57
CA ALA A 152 -11.99 -14.55 2.20
C ALA A 152 -11.60 -14.88 3.66
N GLU A 153 -10.35 -15.29 3.88
CA GLU A 153 -9.82 -15.61 5.20
C GLU A 153 -9.96 -14.43 6.19
N LEU A 154 -9.61 -13.20 5.78
CA LEU A 154 -9.78 -11.99 6.60
C LEU A 154 -11.25 -11.69 6.90
N ARG A 155 -12.16 -11.90 5.93
CA ARG A 155 -13.60 -11.72 6.13
C ARG A 155 -14.17 -12.77 7.10
N GLU A 156 -13.72 -14.01 7.01
CA GLU A 156 -14.08 -15.09 7.95
C GLU A 156 -13.60 -14.80 9.38
N LEU A 157 -12.45 -14.15 9.54
CA LEU A 157 -11.97 -13.63 10.83
C LEU A 157 -12.74 -12.40 11.33
N GLY A 158 -13.76 -11.93 10.60
CA GLY A 158 -14.59 -10.78 10.97
C GLY A 158 -13.97 -9.42 10.64
N PHE A 159 -12.90 -9.35 9.84
CA PHE A 159 -12.33 -8.06 9.47
C PHE A 159 -13.26 -7.28 8.53
N GLY A 160 -13.84 -6.19 9.03
CA GLY A 160 -14.77 -5.32 8.31
C GLY A 160 -14.11 -4.10 7.63
N GLY A 161 -12.77 -3.95 7.76
CA GLY A 161 -12.02 -2.86 7.15
C GLY A 161 -11.74 -3.05 5.67
N GLU A 162 -10.98 -2.13 5.09
CA GLU A 162 -10.54 -2.16 3.69
C GLU A 162 -9.41 -3.18 3.50
N ILE A 163 -9.52 -4.06 2.50
CA ILE A 163 -8.50 -5.05 2.16
C ILE A 163 -7.88 -4.68 0.82
N GLY A 164 -6.58 -4.40 0.82
CA GLY A 164 -5.79 -4.05 -0.35
C GLY A 164 -4.85 -5.15 -0.79
N LEU A 165 -4.52 -5.17 -2.09
CA LEU A 165 -3.42 -5.92 -2.67
C LEU A 165 -2.33 -4.95 -3.12
N ASP A 166 -1.08 -5.20 -2.78
CA ASP A 166 0.06 -4.41 -3.27
C ASP A 166 0.96 -5.22 -4.18
N GLY A 167 1.04 -4.78 -5.43
CA GLY A 167 1.88 -5.38 -6.45
C GLY A 167 1.23 -6.56 -7.19
N GLY A 168 2.04 -7.23 -8.02
CA GLY A 168 1.60 -8.40 -8.78
C GLY A 168 0.58 -8.11 -9.89
N VAL A 169 0.27 -6.86 -10.18
CA VAL A 169 -0.66 -6.45 -11.24
C VAL A 169 0.02 -6.59 -12.60
N ALA A 170 -0.56 -7.37 -13.48
CA ALA A 170 -0.14 -7.62 -14.86
C ALA A 170 -1.33 -8.09 -15.67
N ALA A 171 -1.23 -8.07 -17.01
CA ALA A 171 -2.33 -8.46 -17.90
C ALA A 171 -2.90 -9.87 -17.60
N ASP A 172 -2.03 -10.81 -17.27
CA ASP A 172 -2.38 -12.21 -16.96
C ASP A 172 -2.88 -12.44 -15.53
N THR A 173 -2.73 -11.46 -14.63
CA THR A 173 -3.18 -11.55 -13.23
C THR A 173 -4.47 -10.80 -12.96
N LEU A 174 -4.82 -9.77 -13.75
CA LEU A 174 -6.00 -8.91 -13.53
C LEU A 174 -7.29 -9.68 -13.29
N LYS A 175 -7.60 -10.69 -14.14
CA LYS A 175 -8.81 -11.50 -14.00
C LYS A 175 -8.86 -12.27 -12.67
N LYS A 176 -7.72 -12.76 -12.20
CA LYS A 176 -7.62 -13.48 -10.90
C LYS A 176 -7.79 -12.53 -9.73
N ILE A 177 -7.17 -11.34 -9.82
CA ILE A 177 -7.27 -10.28 -8.81
C ILE A 177 -8.73 -9.80 -8.70
N SER A 178 -9.41 -9.57 -9.83
CA SER A 178 -10.84 -9.21 -9.85
C SER A 178 -11.71 -10.24 -9.13
N ALA A 179 -11.50 -11.53 -9.42
CA ALA A 179 -12.26 -12.63 -8.79
C ALA A 179 -12.03 -12.74 -7.27
N ALA A 180 -10.91 -12.25 -6.74
CA ALA A 180 -10.59 -12.28 -5.32
C ALA A 180 -11.29 -11.18 -4.49
N ASN A 181 -11.93 -10.19 -5.14
CA ASN A 181 -12.72 -9.13 -4.51
C ASN A 181 -11.95 -8.26 -3.50
N PHE A 182 -10.74 -7.85 -3.83
CA PHE A 182 -10.03 -6.80 -3.09
C PHE A 182 -10.78 -5.47 -3.16
N ASP A 183 -10.79 -4.70 -2.06
CA ASP A 183 -11.35 -3.34 -2.04
C ASP A 183 -10.43 -2.35 -2.77
N VAL A 184 -9.11 -2.57 -2.66
CA VAL A 184 -8.07 -1.73 -3.25
C VAL A 184 -7.02 -2.60 -3.95
N VAL A 185 -6.55 -2.16 -5.11
CA VAL A 185 -5.42 -2.78 -5.82
C VAL A 185 -4.39 -1.70 -6.12
N ASN A 186 -3.21 -1.84 -5.52
CA ASN A 186 -2.08 -0.94 -5.71
C ASN A 186 -1.21 -1.43 -6.88
N THR A 187 -0.82 -0.52 -7.75
CA THR A 187 -0.04 -0.85 -8.95
C THR A 187 1.07 0.17 -9.18
N ASN A 188 2.27 -0.30 -9.46
CA ASN A 188 3.44 0.52 -9.77
C ASN A 188 3.95 0.25 -11.20
N SER A 189 4.81 -0.76 -11.37
CA SER A 189 5.54 -1.01 -12.63
C SER A 189 4.64 -1.25 -13.82
N TYR A 190 3.52 -1.98 -13.66
CA TYR A 190 2.56 -2.24 -14.73
C TYR A 190 1.86 -0.96 -15.21
N LEU A 191 1.65 0.00 -14.33
CA LEU A 191 1.06 1.30 -14.68
C LEU A 191 2.10 2.26 -15.26
N PHE A 192 3.18 2.52 -14.51
CA PHE A 192 4.16 3.54 -14.87
C PHE A 192 5.13 3.12 -15.99
N GLY A 193 5.23 1.82 -16.30
CA GLY A 193 6.00 1.29 -17.41
C GLY A 193 5.27 1.30 -18.76
N ALA A 194 4.00 1.73 -18.80
CA ALA A 194 3.24 1.79 -20.04
C ALA A 194 3.60 3.03 -20.88
N GLU A 195 3.46 2.92 -22.20
CA GLU A 195 3.61 4.07 -23.12
C GLU A 195 2.57 5.16 -22.81
N SER A 196 1.33 4.77 -22.53
CA SER A 196 0.25 5.65 -22.08
C SER A 196 -0.25 5.22 -20.69
N ILE A 197 0.13 5.99 -19.67
CA ILE A 197 -0.30 5.75 -18.30
C ILE A 197 -1.83 5.87 -18.17
N LEU A 198 -2.45 6.83 -18.85
CA LEU A 198 -3.89 7.03 -18.84
C LEU A 198 -4.64 5.82 -19.43
N THR A 199 -4.22 5.34 -20.59
CA THR A 199 -4.82 4.16 -21.23
C THR A 199 -4.68 2.93 -20.33
N ARG A 200 -3.48 2.70 -19.79
CA ARG A 200 -3.22 1.57 -18.90
C ARG A 200 -4.05 1.65 -17.61
N TYR A 201 -4.23 2.84 -17.05
CA TYR A 201 -5.06 3.02 -15.86
C TYR A 201 -6.51 2.62 -16.12
N HIS A 202 -7.08 3.00 -17.28
CA HIS A 202 -8.43 2.61 -17.68
C HIS A 202 -8.55 1.10 -17.93
N GLU A 203 -7.59 0.48 -18.62
CA GLU A 203 -7.54 -0.97 -18.81
C GLU A 203 -7.57 -1.74 -17.48
N ILE A 204 -6.83 -1.26 -16.48
CA ILE A 204 -6.81 -1.87 -15.15
C ILE A 204 -8.19 -1.73 -14.48
N ILE A 205 -8.81 -0.55 -14.53
CA ILE A 205 -10.15 -0.32 -13.96
C ILE A 205 -11.16 -1.25 -14.61
N GLU A 206 -11.23 -1.30 -15.95
CA GLU A 206 -12.15 -2.13 -16.69
C GLU A 206 -12.02 -3.62 -16.35
N ALA A 207 -10.78 -4.09 -16.17
CA ALA A 207 -10.50 -5.48 -15.83
C ALA A 207 -10.86 -5.85 -14.38
N LEU A 208 -10.91 -4.86 -13.46
CA LEU A 208 -11.20 -5.05 -12.03
C LEU A 208 -12.66 -4.70 -11.65
N THR A 209 -13.45 -4.23 -12.60
CA THR A 209 -14.87 -3.93 -12.43
C THR A 209 -15.75 -5.12 -12.79
#